data_64e31223381a5e94c59ffd2c95085942
#
_entry.id   64e31223381a5e94c59ffd2c95085942
#
_cell.length_a   1.000
_cell.length_b   1.000
_cell.length_c   1.000
_cell.angle_alpha   90.00
_cell.angle_beta   90.00
_cell.angle_gamma   90.00
#
_symmetry.space_group_name_H-M   'P 1'
#
loop_
_entity.id
_entity.type
_entity.pdbx_description
1 polymer ?
#
loop_
_entity_poly.entity_id
_entity_poly.type
_entity_poly.pdbx_seq_one_letter_code
_entity_poly.pdbx_strand_id
1 'polypeptide(L)'
;MDELKAGETTVNYQIILQENDPALNPANRPPINEAIDLILGHANGYEVPFAAVPLKEHAELPEQNLYSCLFGRDSLVISDLLFDVKPHLRMNVISALALDQGKVFDSQSEEEPGRIAHEVRTMDDPVAKQLSEHGDWKFPYFGSVDATLIWMVQIHREATQNPAVLDIVVGGKTLWERFISSTSWVLARLDSPSGFIESKRSNPKGIANQVWKDSGDSYMHADGTLARGDSTASVETVGETYDAIMAAVAIQQMKPSNTWPLSMSELTKLARRLQLSLIAHFWMGDSFALGLERDSTGVSVKFESMASNQGRLLDSGVLSGNEFSEYRKAIAAAMTDSSMLGESGLRTLSNSHVSYRPGGYHTGSAWPIDGVLTARGLLKQGFTKESALVQARIKNAIESSGGYPELLRGDWPENDLINRFIQDVQFEDESGIRANTNRIAQPPQIIQGWTIAAYSWLSHRA
;
A
#
# COMPACT_ATOMS: atom_id res chain seq x y z
N MET A 1 -5.79 30.79 -19.25
CA MET A 1 -5.99 30.87 -17.77
C MET A 1 -7.48 31.12 -17.59
N ASP A 2 -8.26 30.07 -17.56
CA ASP A 2 -9.68 30.16 -17.27
C ASP A 2 -9.87 29.87 -15.79
N GLU A 3 -10.59 30.78 -15.12
CA GLU A 3 -10.90 30.75 -13.69
C GLU A 3 -11.66 29.47 -13.37
N LEU A 4 -11.03 28.60 -12.54
CA LEU A 4 -11.70 27.47 -11.91
C LEU A 4 -12.66 27.99 -10.84
N LYS A 5 -13.93 27.58 -10.91
CA LYS A 5 -14.98 27.98 -9.99
C LYS A 5 -14.76 27.42 -8.60
N ALA A 6 -15.09 28.21 -7.58
CA ALA A 6 -15.03 27.83 -6.18
C ALA A 6 -15.82 26.54 -5.90
N GLY A 7 -15.13 25.48 -5.52
CA GLY A 7 -15.65 24.14 -5.21
C GLY A 7 -14.69 23.02 -5.58
N GLU A 8 -13.72 23.25 -6.44
CA GLU A 8 -12.72 22.26 -6.84
C GLU A 8 -11.50 22.34 -5.93
N THR A 9 -11.28 21.32 -5.13
CA THR A 9 -10.00 21.14 -4.40
C THR A 9 -8.96 20.70 -5.42
N THR A 10 -8.53 21.61 -6.27
CA THR A 10 -7.46 21.37 -7.23
C THR A 10 -6.16 21.85 -6.61
N VAL A 11 -5.39 20.94 -6.08
CA VAL A 11 -3.98 21.23 -5.82
C VAL A 11 -3.29 21.24 -7.18
N ASN A 12 -3.05 22.42 -7.73
CA ASN A 12 -2.36 22.61 -9.02
C ASN A 12 -0.87 22.36 -8.82
N TYR A 13 -0.41 21.11 -9.00
CA TYR A 13 1.01 20.79 -9.12
C TYR A 13 1.45 20.93 -10.58
N GLN A 14 1.89 22.10 -10.98
CA GLN A 14 2.65 22.28 -12.21
C GLN A 14 4.16 22.27 -11.89
N ILE A 15 4.71 21.09 -11.61
CA ILE A 15 6.15 20.90 -11.83
C ILE A 15 6.26 20.34 -13.25
N ILE A 16 6.60 21.17 -14.19
CA ILE A 16 6.96 20.75 -15.54
C ILE A 16 8.42 20.29 -15.45
N LEU A 17 8.66 18.98 -15.50
CA LEU A 17 9.99 18.45 -15.71
C LEU A 17 10.53 18.99 -17.03
N GLN A 18 11.62 19.73 -16.99
CA GLN A 18 12.36 20.16 -18.19
C GLN A 18 13.37 19.09 -18.59
N GLU A 19 13.75 19.02 -19.87
CA GLU A 19 14.73 18.05 -20.37
C GLU A 19 16.05 18.01 -19.57
N ASN A 20 16.40 19.10 -18.92
CA ASN A 20 17.60 19.25 -18.09
C ASN A 20 17.34 19.13 -16.58
N ASP A 21 16.16 18.64 -16.17
CA ASP A 21 15.86 18.50 -14.74
C ASP A 21 16.87 17.53 -14.09
N PRO A 22 17.57 17.96 -13.02
CA PRO A 22 18.52 17.09 -12.32
C PRO A 22 17.94 15.76 -11.87
N ALA A 23 16.62 15.69 -11.58
CA ALA A 23 15.93 14.48 -11.17
C ALA A 23 15.89 13.41 -12.29
N LEU A 24 16.04 13.80 -13.57
CA LEU A 24 16.05 12.89 -14.71
C LEU A 24 17.45 12.30 -14.99
N ASN A 25 18.51 12.88 -14.43
CA ASN A 25 19.88 12.45 -14.71
C ASN A 25 20.30 11.34 -13.71
N PRO A 26 20.53 10.09 -14.16
CA PRO A 26 20.96 8.99 -13.30
C PRO A 26 22.25 9.28 -12.48
N ALA A 27 23.12 10.17 -12.97
CA ALA A 27 24.33 10.57 -12.25
C ALA A 27 24.04 11.37 -10.98
N ASN A 28 22.86 11.96 -10.85
CA ASN A 28 22.44 12.74 -9.69
C ASN A 28 21.76 11.89 -8.61
N ARG A 29 21.47 10.60 -8.87
CA ARG A 29 20.83 9.75 -7.89
C ARG A 29 21.71 9.64 -6.63
N PRO A 30 21.17 9.96 -5.44
CA PRO A 30 21.93 9.82 -4.21
C PRO A 30 22.37 8.37 -3.98
N PRO A 31 23.55 8.12 -3.40
CA PRO A 31 23.91 6.79 -2.90
C PRO A 31 22.82 6.27 -1.95
N ILE A 32 22.60 4.95 -1.96
CA ILE A 32 21.46 4.34 -1.23
C ILE A 32 21.46 4.70 0.27
N ASN A 33 22.62 4.73 0.93
CA ASN A 33 22.69 5.08 2.36
C ASN A 33 22.28 6.54 2.61
N GLU A 34 22.69 7.47 1.74
CA GLU A 34 22.26 8.87 1.83
C GLU A 34 20.77 9.00 1.55
N ALA A 35 20.24 8.25 0.57
CA ALA A 35 18.81 8.24 0.27
C ALA A 35 17.98 7.71 1.44
N ILE A 36 18.44 6.67 2.14
CA ILE A 36 17.80 6.16 3.36
C ILE A 36 17.78 7.25 4.43
N ASP A 37 18.89 7.95 4.66
CA ASP A 37 18.95 9.00 5.68
C ASP A 37 18.07 10.21 5.34
N LEU A 38 17.84 10.52 4.04
CA LEU A 38 16.94 11.60 3.60
C LEU A 38 15.48 11.38 4.02
N ILE A 39 14.99 10.14 4.03
CA ILE A 39 13.60 9.85 4.36
C ILE A 39 13.35 9.65 5.86
N LEU A 40 14.41 9.73 6.71
CA LEU A 40 14.24 9.59 8.14
C LEU A 40 13.78 10.90 8.77
N GLY A 41 12.70 10.82 9.51
CA GLY A 41 12.15 11.91 10.29
C GLY A 41 11.73 11.44 11.68
N HIS A 42 11.01 12.28 12.41
CA HIS A 42 10.52 11.95 13.75
C HIS A 42 9.01 12.09 13.83
N ALA A 43 8.36 11.06 14.39
CA ALA A 43 6.94 11.08 14.73
C ALA A 43 6.75 10.43 16.11
N ASN A 44 5.94 11.05 16.95
CA ASN A 44 5.63 10.54 18.29
C ASN A 44 6.88 10.24 19.16
N GLY A 45 7.98 10.97 18.92
CA GLY A 45 9.26 10.80 19.66
C GLY A 45 10.15 9.66 19.14
N TYR A 46 9.78 9.02 18.03
CA TYR A 46 10.56 7.95 17.39
C TYR A 46 11.11 8.41 16.04
N GLU A 47 12.33 7.98 15.70
CA GLU A 47 12.84 8.08 14.34
C GLU A 47 12.11 7.08 13.45
N VAL A 48 11.51 7.56 12.37
CA VAL A 48 10.68 6.75 11.45
C VAL A 48 10.94 7.15 10.00
N PRO A 49 10.79 6.23 9.03
CA PRO A 49 10.84 6.60 7.63
C PRO A 49 9.52 7.26 7.21
N PHE A 50 9.61 8.39 6.52
CA PHE A 50 8.48 9.04 5.86
C PHE A 50 8.20 8.41 4.50
N ALA A 51 6.97 8.54 4.00
CA ALA A 51 6.58 7.96 2.72
C ALA A 51 7.35 8.59 1.56
N ALA A 52 7.51 9.91 1.54
CA ALA A 52 8.38 10.61 0.60
C ALA A 52 8.87 11.92 1.21
N VAL A 53 9.94 12.46 0.63
CA VAL A 53 10.43 13.80 0.97
C VAL A 53 10.62 14.60 -0.32
N PRO A 54 10.42 15.93 -0.29
CA PRO A 54 10.64 16.78 -1.44
C PRO A 54 12.14 16.85 -1.79
N LEU A 55 12.43 17.20 -3.02
CA LEU A 55 13.78 17.65 -3.38
C LEU A 55 14.13 18.88 -2.56
N LYS A 56 15.42 19.04 -2.22
CA LYS A 56 15.91 20.10 -1.34
C LYS A 56 15.49 21.50 -1.79
N GLU A 57 15.51 21.75 -3.09
CA GLU A 57 15.10 23.02 -3.71
C GLU A 57 13.60 23.32 -3.60
N HIS A 58 12.78 22.32 -3.26
CA HIS A 58 11.33 22.43 -3.12
C HIS A 58 10.84 22.25 -1.68
N ALA A 59 11.75 22.07 -0.72
CA ALA A 59 11.39 21.74 0.67
C ALA A 59 10.58 22.86 1.38
N GLU A 60 10.66 24.09 0.90
CA GLU A 60 9.91 25.23 1.45
C GLU A 60 8.45 25.29 0.97
N LEU A 61 8.06 24.45 0.00
CA LEU A 61 6.71 24.42 -0.55
C LEU A 61 5.84 23.44 0.24
N PRO A 62 4.77 23.88 0.94
CA PRO A 62 3.93 22.99 1.75
C PRO A 62 3.37 21.82 0.95
N GLU A 63 2.93 22.07 -0.28
CA GLU A 63 2.39 21.05 -1.20
C GLU A 63 3.39 19.95 -1.55
N GLN A 64 4.69 20.23 -1.48
CA GLN A 64 5.75 19.25 -1.70
C GLN A 64 6.01 18.37 -0.48
N ASN A 65 5.52 18.78 0.69
CA ASN A 65 5.65 18.05 1.95
C ASN A 65 4.46 17.14 2.25
N LEU A 66 3.55 16.92 1.28
CA LEU A 66 2.34 16.12 1.45
C LEU A 66 2.62 14.72 2.00
N TYR A 67 3.75 14.11 1.66
CA TYR A 67 4.12 12.76 2.08
C TYR A 67 5.25 12.72 3.13
N SER A 68 5.67 13.90 3.64
CA SER A 68 6.74 14.01 4.64
C SER A 68 6.22 13.84 6.06
N CYS A 69 5.54 12.72 6.32
CA CYS A 69 5.03 12.35 7.65
C CYS A 69 5.00 10.82 7.82
N LEU A 70 4.59 10.37 9.00
CA LEU A 70 4.39 8.95 9.29
C LEU A 70 3.10 8.45 8.63
N PHE A 71 3.25 7.64 7.60
CA PHE A 71 2.15 6.85 7.02
C PHE A 71 2.19 5.43 7.55
N GLY A 72 1.06 4.93 8.05
CA GLY A 72 0.98 3.61 8.68
C GLY A 72 1.46 2.50 7.76
N ARG A 73 0.85 2.33 6.59
CA ARG A 73 1.23 1.32 5.60
C ARG A 73 2.66 1.50 5.12
N ASP A 74 2.97 2.72 4.68
CA ASP A 74 4.24 3.03 4.01
C ASP A 74 5.42 2.81 4.94
N SER A 75 5.40 3.43 6.10
CA SER A 75 6.51 3.35 7.06
C SER A 75 6.71 1.92 7.60
N LEU A 76 5.63 1.14 7.77
CA LEU A 76 5.72 -0.28 8.14
C LEU A 76 6.41 -1.10 7.05
N VAL A 77 6.03 -0.92 5.78
CA VAL A 77 6.64 -1.65 4.66
C VAL A 77 8.08 -1.20 4.43
N ILE A 78 8.36 0.10 4.50
CA ILE A 78 9.73 0.65 4.38
C ILE A 78 10.63 0.06 5.46
N SER A 79 10.20 0.10 6.73
CA SER A 79 10.99 -0.44 7.85
C SER A 79 11.21 -1.95 7.77
N ASP A 80 10.27 -2.69 7.18
CA ASP A 80 10.41 -4.14 6.93
C ASP A 80 11.48 -4.44 5.86
N LEU A 81 11.47 -3.71 4.75
CA LEU A 81 12.45 -3.88 3.67
C LEU A 81 13.84 -3.36 4.05
N LEU A 82 13.93 -2.36 4.92
CA LEU A 82 15.19 -1.82 5.45
C LEU A 82 15.72 -2.60 6.67
N PHE A 83 15.08 -3.69 7.09
CA PHE A 83 15.44 -4.39 8.34
C PHE A 83 16.90 -4.83 8.38
N ASP A 84 17.46 -5.28 7.28
CA ASP A 84 18.86 -5.75 7.21
C ASP A 84 19.89 -4.61 7.39
N VAL A 85 19.51 -3.36 7.14
CA VAL A 85 20.39 -2.17 7.21
C VAL A 85 20.06 -1.22 8.36
N LYS A 86 18.79 -1.12 8.76
CA LYS A 86 18.28 -0.26 9.84
C LYS A 86 17.26 -1.02 10.71
N PRO A 87 17.66 -2.08 11.43
CA PRO A 87 16.71 -2.99 12.11
C PRO A 87 15.86 -2.30 13.19
N HIS A 88 16.35 -1.22 13.81
CA HIS A 88 15.63 -0.48 14.85
C HIS A 88 14.38 0.25 14.32
N LEU A 89 14.34 0.59 13.02
CA LEU A 89 13.21 1.32 12.45
C LEU A 89 11.89 0.58 12.59
N ARG A 90 11.89 -0.76 12.49
CA ARG A 90 10.67 -1.54 12.61
C ARG A 90 10.01 -1.35 13.99
N MET A 91 10.79 -1.48 15.06
CA MET A 91 10.26 -1.25 16.41
C MET A 91 9.87 0.20 16.65
N ASN A 92 10.61 1.15 16.09
CA ASN A 92 10.27 2.57 16.16
C ASN A 92 8.91 2.85 15.49
N VAL A 93 8.69 2.35 14.27
CA VAL A 93 7.41 2.51 13.55
C VAL A 93 6.26 1.83 14.29
N ILE A 94 6.46 0.59 14.77
CA ILE A 94 5.48 -0.11 15.59
C ILE A 94 5.08 0.73 16.81
N SER A 95 6.06 1.30 17.51
CA SER A 95 5.83 2.07 18.74
C SER A 95 5.19 3.44 18.44
N ALA A 96 5.63 4.12 17.39
CA ALA A 96 5.05 5.41 16.98
C ALA A 96 3.57 5.27 16.63
N LEU A 97 3.22 4.26 15.84
CA LEU A 97 1.82 3.98 15.46
C LEU A 97 0.98 3.48 16.64
N ALA A 98 1.58 2.73 17.56
CA ALA A 98 0.90 2.27 18.76
C ALA A 98 0.37 3.41 19.63
N LEU A 99 1.05 4.56 19.71
CA LEU A 99 0.60 5.73 20.46
C LEU A 99 -0.73 6.28 19.94
N ASP A 100 -0.93 6.25 18.63
CA ASP A 100 -2.10 6.75 17.94
C ASP A 100 -3.12 5.67 17.59
N GLN A 101 -2.98 4.45 18.13
CA GLN A 101 -4.00 3.41 17.92
C GLN A 101 -5.38 3.91 18.30
N GLY A 102 -6.37 3.70 17.43
CA GLY A 102 -7.74 4.16 17.58
C GLY A 102 -8.41 3.69 18.86
N LYS A 103 -9.23 4.55 19.46
CA LYS A 103 -9.87 4.36 20.76
C LYS A 103 -11.38 4.55 20.71
N VAL A 104 -11.86 5.34 19.75
CA VAL A 104 -13.27 5.72 19.60
C VAL A 104 -13.72 5.53 18.15
N PHE A 105 -15.03 5.66 17.91
CA PHE A 105 -15.58 5.78 16.56
C PHE A 105 -15.70 7.27 16.22
N ASP A 106 -14.97 7.71 15.19
CA ASP A 106 -15.01 9.08 14.70
C ASP A 106 -14.97 9.06 13.16
N SER A 107 -16.06 9.50 12.53
CA SER A 107 -16.19 9.47 11.08
C SER A 107 -15.28 10.46 10.36
N GLN A 108 -14.89 11.59 10.97
CA GLN A 108 -14.01 12.57 10.32
C GLN A 108 -12.59 12.06 10.18
N SER A 109 -12.08 11.38 11.21
CA SER A 109 -10.75 10.75 11.18
C SER A 109 -10.78 9.31 10.66
N GLU A 110 -11.95 8.72 10.43
CA GLU A 110 -12.11 7.29 10.13
C GLU A 110 -11.61 6.39 11.29
N GLU A 111 -11.56 6.94 12.52
CA GLU A 111 -11.07 6.24 13.70
C GLU A 111 -12.05 5.14 14.15
N GLU A 112 -11.50 3.99 14.50
CA GLU A 112 -12.21 2.87 15.10
C GLU A 112 -11.34 2.26 16.21
N PRO A 113 -11.93 1.74 17.30
CA PRO A 113 -11.15 1.12 18.37
C PRO A 113 -10.27 -0.03 17.86
N GLY A 114 -8.96 0.06 18.11
CA GLY A 114 -7.97 -0.94 17.69
C GLY A 114 -7.38 -0.76 16.30
N ARG A 115 -7.93 0.13 15.48
CA ARG A 115 -7.41 0.48 14.15
C ARG A 115 -6.09 1.23 14.25
N ILE A 116 -5.17 1.02 13.32
CA ILE A 116 -3.90 1.74 13.20
C ILE A 116 -4.08 2.90 12.21
N ALA A 117 -3.48 4.05 12.56
CA ALA A 117 -3.57 5.25 11.73
C ALA A 117 -2.95 5.03 10.35
N HIS A 118 -3.59 5.61 9.33
CA HIS A 118 -3.05 5.72 7.98
C HIS A 118 -2.04 6.84 7.89
N GLU A 119 -2.35 8.00 8.48
CA GLU A 119 -1.54 9.20 8.38
C GLU A 119 -1.50 9.92 9.72
N VAL A 120 -0.29 10.20 10.21
CA VAL A 120 -0.05 10.86 11.50
C VAL A 120 0.61 12.21 11.26
N ARG A 121 -0.13 13.27 11.57
CA ARG A 121 0.34 14.67 11.51
C ARG A 121 0.03 15.41 12.78
N THR A 122 0.83 16.41 13.09
CA THR A 122 0.52 17.36 14.16
C THR A 122 -0.38 18.48 13.63
N MET A 123 -1.15 19.13 14.51
CA MET A 123 -2.02 20.25 14.11
C MET A 123 -1.24 21.50 13.69
N ASP A 124 0.07 21.56 13.93
CA ASP A 124 0.93 22.65 13.44
C ASP A 124 1.39 22.42 12.00
N ASP A 125 1.27 21.21 11.48
CA ASP A 125 1.60 20.86 10.10
C ASP A 125 0.70 21.65 9.11
N PRO A 126 1.28 22.43 8.17
CA PRO A 126 0.51 23.17 7.17
C PRO A 126 -0.41 22.28 6.32
N VAL A 127 0.04 21.08 5.98
CA VAL A 127 -0.76 20.10 5.21
C VAL A 127 -1.96 19.63 6.02
N ALA A 128 -1.76 19.32 7.33
CA ALA A 128 -2.87 18.94 8.21
C ALA A 128 -3.92 20.06 8.30
N LYS A 129 -3.50 21.32 8.43
CA LYS A 129 -4.42 22.47 8.43
C LYS A 129 -5.21 22.56 7.14
N GLN A 130 -4.54 22.47 5.98
CA GLN A 130 -5.18 22.55 4.67
C GLN A 130 -6.20 21.42 4.48
N LEU A 131 -5.84 20.18 4.80
CA LEU A 131 -6.72 19.02 4.67
C LEU A 131 -7.91 19.09 5.66
N SER A 132 -7.69 19.60 6.86
CA SER A 132 -8.76 19.78 7.84
C SER A 132 -9.75 20.88 7.42
N GLU A 133 -9.26 22.00 6.87
CA GLU A 133 -10.10 23.12 6.43
C GLU A 133 -10.91 22.83 5.17
N HIS A 134 -10.34 22.10 4.21
CA HIS A 134 -10.97 21.87 2.91
C HIS A 134 -11.57 20.47 2.77
N GLY A 135 -11.00 19.46 3.46
CA GLY A 135 -11.38 18.06 3.33
C GLY A 135 -12.20 17.51 4.50
N ASP A 136 -12.48 18.30 5.54
CA ASP A 136 -13.08 17.81 6.81
C ASP A 136 -12.32 16.62 7.41
N TRP A 137 -11.01 16.56 7.21
CA TRP A 137 -10.18 15.52 7.77
C TRP A 137 -9.74 15.88 9.19
N LYS A 138 -9.60 14.85 10.01
CA LYS A 138 -9.05 14.96 11.36
C LYS A 138 -7.87 14.02 11.51
N PHE A 139 -6.80 14.50 12.15
CA PHE A 139 -5.59 13.72 12.38
C PHE A 139 -5.47 13.27 13.84
N PRO A 140 -4.90 12.09 14.11
CA PRO A 140 -4.48 11.08 13.13
C PRO A 140 -5.63 10.61 12.25
N TYR A 141 -5.37 10.36 10.95
CA TYR A 141 -6.36 9.88 10.00
C TYR A 141 -6.22 8.35 9.81
N PHE A 142 -7.34 7.64 9.82
CA PHE A 142 -7.35 6.17 9.86
C PHE A 142 -7.87 5.50 8.57
N GLY A 143 -8.02 6.22 7.50
CA GLY A 143 -8.58 5.73 6.24
C GLY A 143 -7.71 4.71 5.48
N SER A 144 -7.30 3.63 6.15
CA SER A 144 -6.56 2.49 5.60
C SER A 144 -6.93 1.24 6.39
N VAL A 145 -7.25 0.15 5.70
CA VAL A 145 -7.54 -1.14 6.36
C VAL A 145 -6.28 -2.00 6.50
N ASP A 146 -5.33 -1.86 5.59
CA ASP A 146 -4.10 -2.65 5.50
C ASP A 146 -3.06 -2.26 6.57
N ALA A 147 -2.96 -0.99 6.97
CA ALA A 147 -2.01 -0.55 8.00
C ALA A 147 -2.14 -1.36 9.30
N THR A 148 -3.36 -1.68 9.74
CA THR A 148 -3.60 -2.48 10.95
C THR A 148 -3.11 -3.91 10.78
N LEU A 149 -3.37 -4.52 9.63
CA LEU A 149 -2.97 -5.90 9.31
C LEU A 149 -1.44 -6.03 9.25
N ILE A 150 -0.79 -5.11 8.55
CA ILE A 150 0.67 -5.07 8.43
C ILE A 150 1.32 -4.84 9.80
N TRP A 151 0.79 -3.92 10.61
CA TRP A 151 1.29 -3.66 11.97
C TRP A 151 1.24 -4.90 12.85
N MET A 152 0.14 -5.68 12.80
CA MET A 152 0.03 -6.94 13.54
C MET A 152 1.10 -7.96 13.10
N VAL A 153 1.34 -8.08 11.80
CA VAL A 153 2.37 -8.98 11.25
C VAL A 153 3.77 -8.53 11.68
N GLN A 154 4.05 -7.23 11.72
CA GLN A 154 5.35 -6.71 12.16
C GLN A 154 5.62 -6.98 13.65
N ILE A 155 4.62 -6.81 14.52
CA ILE A 155 4.74 -7.20 15.94
C ILE A 155 5.04 -8.69 16.09
N HIS A 156 4.37 -9.55 15.32
CA HIS A 156 4.65 -10.98 15.36
C HIS A 156 6.09 -11.30 14.92
N ARG A 157 6.61 -10.62 13.88
CA ARG A 157 8.01 -10.77 13.45
C ARG A 157 9.00 -10.39 14.54
N GLU A 158 8.78 -9.29 15.24
CA GLU A 158 9.61 -8.89 16.37
C GLU A 158 9.47 -9.86 17.56
N ALA A 159 8.24 -10.26 17.90
CA ALA A 159 7.99 -11.19 18.99
C ALA A 159 8.58 -12.58 18.73
N THR A 160 8.70 -13.01 17.48
CA THR A 160 9.36 -14.26 17.10
C THR A 160 10.85 -14.23 17.39
N GLN A 161 11.50 -13.07 17.28
CA GLN A 161 12.92 -12.88 17.62
C GLN A 161 13.10 -12.65 19.13
N ASN A 162 12.21 -11.85 19.72
CA ASN A 162 12.24 -11.52 21.14
C ASN A 162 10.81 -11.37 21.71
N PRO A 163 10.26 -12.41 22.37
CA PRO A 163 8.91 -12.33 22.93
C PRO A 163 8.70 -11.19 23.95
N ALA A 164 9.77 -10.68 24.58
CA ALA A 164 9.66 -9.59 25.54
C ALA A 164 9.18 -8.26 24.92
N VAL A 165 9.21 -8.12 23.59
CA VAL A 165 8.65 -6.93 22.93
C VAL A 165 7.16 -6.77 23.21
N LEU A 166 6.43 -7.85 23.47
CA LEU A 166 5.02 -7.83 23.82
C LEU A 166 4.74 -7.11 25.16
N ASP A 167 5.73 -7.03 26.04
CA ASP A 167 5.63 -6.38 27.34
C ASP A 167 6.08 -4.91 27.32
N ILE A 168 6.58 -4.41 26.20
CA ILE A 168 6.95 -3.01 26.04
C ILE A 168 5.71 -2.13 26.21
N VAL A 169 5.79 -1.17 27.12
CA VAL A 169 4.70 -0.22 27.41
C VAL A 169 4.86 1.01 26.50
N VAL A 170 3.85 1.29 25.70
CA VAL A 170 3.76 2.45 24.83
C VAL A 170 2.49 3.21 25.16
N GLY A 171 2.61 4.46 25.62
CA GLY A 171 1.43 5.28 25.98
C GLY A 171 0.51 4.62 27.03
N GLY A 172 1.10 3.97 28.03
CA GLY A 172 0.37 3.38 29.16
C GLY A 172 -0.26 2.00 28.91
N LYS A 173 -0.08 1.41 27.72
CA LYS A 173 -0.51 0.03 27.39
C LYS A 173 0.66 -0.75 26.83
N THR A 174 0.72 -2.04 27.08
CA THR A 174 1.68 -2.95 26.45
C THR A 174 1.37 -3.14 24.98
N LEU A 175 2.38 -3.48 24.18
CA LEU A 175 2.17 -3.84 22.77
C LEU A 175 1.25 -5.06 22.63
N TRP A 176 1.28 -5.98 23.60
CA TRP A 176 0.34 -7.10 23.65
C TRP A 176 -1.12 -6.66 23.82
N GLU A 177 -1.43 -5.73 24.77
CA GLU A 177 -2.78 -5.20 24.93
C GLU A 177 -3.29 -4.50 23.68
N ARG A 178 -2.40 -3.76 23.02
CA ARG A 178 -2.71 -3.09 21.74
C ARG A 178 -2.92 -4.09 20.62
N PHE A 179 -2.13 -5.15 20.58
CA PHE A 179 -2.27 -6.24 19.61
C PHE A 179 -3.64 -6.94 19.75
N ILE A 180 -4.09 -7.22 21.00
CA ILE A 180 -5.44 -7.76 21.26
C ILE A 180 -6.53 -6.79 20.76
N SER A 181 -6.34 -5.48 20.96
CA SER A 181 -7.27 -4.47 20.46
C SER A 181 -7.37 -4.50 18.92
N SER A 182 -6.24 -4.58 18.22
CA SER A 182 -6.23 -4.74 16.75
C SER A 182 -6.84 -6.07 16.30
N THR A 183 -6.59 -7.17 17.05
CA THR A 183 -7.23 -8.45 16.76
C THR A 183 -8.76 -8.34 16.84
N SER A 184 -9.28 -7.65 17.86
CA SER A 184 -10.72 -7.41 17.99
C SER A 184 -11.28 -6.57 16.83
N TRP A 185 -10.54 -5.57 16.38
CA TRP A 185 -10.90 -4.78 15.20
C TRP A 185 -10.98 -5.64 13.94
N VAL A 186 -9.97 -6.49 13.68
CA VAL A 186 -9.96 -7.43 12.54
C VAL A 186 -11.17 -8.34 12.56
N LEU A 187 -11.50 -8.92 13.72
CA LEU A 187 -12.64 -9.83 13.86
C LEU A 187 -13.97 -9.10 13.63
N ALA A 188 -14.13 -7.88 14.13
CA ALA A 188 -15.31 -7.07 13.89
C ALA A 188 -15.49 -6.72 12.40
N ARG A 189 -14.41 -6.46 11.70
CA ARG A 189 -14.45 -6.18 10.24
C ARG A 189 -14.73 -7.42 9.40
N LEU A 190 -14.32 -8.59 9.84
CA LEU A 190 -14.64 -9.87 9.18
C LEU A 190 -16.09 -10.33 9.39
N ASP A 191 -16.81 -9.74 10.35
CA ASP A 191 -18.26 -9.93 10.52
C ASP A 191 -19.07 -9.12 9.48
N SER A 192 -18.49 -8.94 8.31
CA SER A 192 -19.13 -8.33 7.14
C SER A 192 -19.94 -9.37 6.37
N PRO A 193 -20.95 -8.97 5.57
CA PRO A 193 -21.72 -9.90 4.73
C PRO A 193 -20.87 -10.70 3.74
N SER A 194 -19.76 -10.15 3.25
CA SER A 194 -18.83 -10.87 2.36
C SER A 194 -17.92 -11.84 3.11
N GLY A 195 -17.73 -11.65 4.43
CA GLY A 195 -16.76 -12.39 5.22
C GLY A 195 -15.30 -11.97 4.97
N PHE A 196 -15.08 -10.83 4.29
CA PHE A 196 -13.78 -10.21 4.05
C PHE A 196 -13.71 -8.82 4.70
N ILE A 197 -12.51 -8.31 4.94
CA ILE A 197 -12.35 -6.91 5.31
C ILE A 197 -12.61 -6.04 4.07
N GLU A 198 -13.62 -5.20 4.17
CA GLU A 198 -14.03 -4.30 3.12
C GLU A 198 -13.54 -2.88 3.39
N SER A 199 -13.05 -2.22 2.36
CA SER A 199 -12.81 -0.77 2.32
C SER A 199 -14.16 -0.07 2.15
N LYS A 200 -14.52 0.73 3.15
CA LYS A 200 -15.73 1.57 3.14
C LYS A 200 -15.45 2.82 3.96
N ARG A 201 -15.39 3.96 3.29
CA ARG A 201 -15.18 5.24 3.96
C ARG A 201 -16.42 5.66 4.76
N SER A 202 -16.21 6.18 5.97
CA SER A 202 -17.24 6.83 6.79
C SER A 202 -17.25 8.35 6.61
N ASN A 203 -16.10 8.95 6.24
CA ASN A 203 -16.01 10.34 5.82
C ASN A 203 -16.25 10.41 4.29
N PRO A 204 -17.33 11.08 3.81
CA PRO A 204 -17.59 11.22 2.36
C PRO A 204 -16.45 11.86 1.56
N LYS A 205 -15.62 12.69 2.24
CA LYS A 205 -14.43 13.34 1.65
C LYS A 205 -13.13 12.57 1.96
N GLY A 206 -13.21 11.44 2.64
CA GLY A 206 -12.07 10.58 2.95
C GLY A 206 -11.60 9.78 1.73
N ILE A 207 -10.49 9.05 1.89
CA ILE A 207 -9.92 8.19 0.86
C ILE A 207 -10.97 7.16 0.42
N ALA A 208 -11.25 7.11 -0.88
CA ALA A 208 -12.28 6.27 -1.46
C ALA A 208 -11.95 4.78 -1.31
N ASN A 209 -10.72 4.40 -1.65
CA ASN A 209 -10.21 3.03 -1.56
C ASN A 209 -9.16 2.97 -0.44
N GLN A 210 -9.53 2.41 0.71
CA GLN A 210 -8.70 2.41 1.93
C GLN A 210 -7.70 1.24 1.95
N VAL A 211 -7.00 1.02 0.84
CA VAL A 211 -6.00 -0.02 0.58
C VAL A 211 -4.85 0.58 -0.21
N TRP A 212 -3.80 -0.21 -0.56
CA TRP A 212 -2.61 0.34 -1.19
C TRP A 212 -2.88 1.04 -2.53
N LYS A 213 -3.85 0.57 -3.32
CA LYS A 213 -4.33 1.28 -4.53
C LYS A 213 -5.49 2.21 -4.17
N ASP A 214 -5.17 3.32 -3.54
CA ASP A 214 -6.13 4.24 -2.92
C ASP A 214 -6.75 5.28 -3.87
N SER A 215 -6.25 5.41 -5.12
CA SER A 215 -6.84 6.32 -6.11
C SER A 215 -8.26 5.89 -6.50
N GLY A 216 -9.14 6.85 -6.75
CA GLY A 216 -10.55 6.60 -7.06
C GLY A 216 -10.80 5.77 -8.32
N ASP A 217 -9.80 5.66 -9.25
CA ASP A 217 -9.87 4.88 -10.49
C ASP A 217 -9.25 3.49 -10.41
N SER A 218 -8.80 3.07 -9.23
CA SER A 218 -8.00 1.86 -9.10
C SER A 218 -8.81 0.56 -9.12
N TYR A 219 -10.12 0.63 -8.82
CA TYR A 219 -11.01 -0.54 -8.82
C TYR A 219 -12.02 -0.44 -9.95
N MET A 220 -11.91 -1.35 -10.91
CA MET A 220 -12.72 -1.35 -12.12
C MET A 220 -12.97 -2.77 -12.64
N HIS A 221 -14.06 -2.93 -13.35
CA HIS A 221 -14.42 -4.14 -14.10
C HIS A 221 -13.62 -4.26 -15.40
N ALA A 222 -13.62 -5.45 -16.02
CA ALA A 222 -12.91 -5.72 -17.27
C ALA A 222 -13.34 -4.79 -18.44
N ASP A 223 -14.54 -4.26 -18.40
CA ASP A 223 -15.05 -3.29 -19.40
C ASP A 223 -14.65 -1.82 -19.11
N GLY A 224 -13.90 -1.59 -18.02
CA GLY A 224 -13.46 -0.26 -17.59
C GLY A 224 -14.48 0.48 -16.71
N THR A 225 -15.62 -0.12 -16.40
CA THR A 225 -16.59 0.48 -15.47
C THR A 225 -15.99 0.50 -14.05
N LEU A 226 -16.00 1.67 -13.41
CA LEU A 226 -15.48 1.84 -12.05
C LEU A 226 -16.41 1.19 -11.02
N ALA A 227 -15.83 0.81 -9.89
CA ALA A 227 -16.57 0.34 -8.71
C ALA A 227 -17.66 1.35 -8.33
N ARG A 228 -18.89 0.86 -8.14
CA ARG A 228 -20.07 1.64 -7.74
C ARG A 228 -20.78 1.06 -6.52
N GLY A 229 -20.22 -0.04 -5.96
CA GLY A 229 -20.76 -0.69 -4.78
C GLY A 229 -20.55 0.10 -3.50
N ASP A 230 -21.25 -0.31 -2.45
CA ASP A 230 -21.15 0.31 -1.12
C ASP A 230 -19.77 0.12 -0.48
N SER A 231 -19.04 -0.94 -0.87
CA SER A 231 -17.74 -1.29 -0.32
C SER A 231 -16.97 -2.23 -1.24
N THR A 232 -15.65 -2.25 -1.08
CA THR A 232 -14.72 -3.03 -1.89
C THR A 232 -13.84 -3.90 -1.02
N ALA A 233 -13.73 -5.19 -1.33
CA ALA A 233 -12.73 -6.11 -0.77
C ALA A 233 -11.63 -6.34 -1.79
N SER A 234 -10.40 -5.91 -1.49
CA SER A 234 -9.23 -6.11 -2.35
C SER A 234 -8.61 -7.49 -2.13
N VAL A 235 -8.08 -8.09 -3.19
CA VAL A 235 -7.56 -9.47 -3.13
C VAL A 235 -6.32 -9.58 -2.24
N GLU A 236 -5.42 -8.61 -2.26
CA GLU A 236 -4.22 -8.60 -1.40
C GLU A 236 -4.58 -8.48 0.08
N THR A 237 -5.62 -7.71 0.41
CA THR A 237 -6.09 -7.55 1.78
C THR A 237 -6.56 -8.88 2.39
N VAL A 238 -7.06 -9.82 1.56
CA VAL A 238 -7.38 -11.17 2.04
C VAL A 238 -6.13 -11.90 2.51
N GLY A 239 -5.02 -11.78 1.78
CA GLY A 239 -3.71 -12.31 2.18
C GLY A 239 -3.19 -11.68 3.46
N GLU A 240 -3.23 -10.36 3.55
CA GLU A 240 -2.81 -9.60 4.74
C GLU A 240 -3.66 -9.94 5.97
N THR A 241 -4.98 -10.11 5.79
CA THR A 241 -5.90 -10.54 6.86
C THR A 241 -5.56 -11.95 7.36
N TYR A 242 -5.28 -12.87 6.43
CA TYR A 242 -4.83 -14.22 6.80
C TYR A 242 -3.56 -14.16 7.66
N ASP A 243 -2.57 -13.39 7.24
CA ASP A 243 -1.29 -13.26 7.95
C ASP A 243 -1.47 -12.61 9.33
N ALA A 244 -2.34 -11.60 9.46
CA ALA A 244 -2.66 -10.99 10.74
C ALA A 244 -3.35 -11.97 11.71
N ILE A 245 -4.26 -12.82 11.22
CA ILE A 245 -4.90 -13.87 12.03
C ILE A 245 -3.87 -14.93 12.44
N MET A 246 -2.98 -15.34 11.54
CA MET A 246 -1.93 -16.30 11.89
C MET A 246 -0.89 -15.70 12.86
N ALA A 247 -0.63 -14.39 12.77
CA ALA A 247 0.14 -13.67 13.78
C ALA A 247 -0.56 -13.72 15.16
N ALA A 248 -1.89 -13.56 15.20
CA ALA A 248 -2.66 -13.68 16.44
C ALA A 248 -2.59 -15.10 17.02
N VAL A 249 -2.66 -16.14 16.19
CA VAL A 249 -2.47 -17.54 16.61
C VAL A 249 -1.08 -17.74 17.25
N ALA A 250 -0.03 -17.26 16.58
CA ALA A 250 1.33 -17.39 17.05
C ALA A 250 1.59 -16.63 18.36
N ILE A 251 1.12 -15.39 18.46
CA ILE A 251 1.27 -14.58 19.68
C ILE A 251 0.44 -15.16 20.84
N GLN A 252 -0.76 -15.70 20.58
CA GLN A 252 -1.53 -16.39 21.61
C GLN A 252 -0.81 -17.63 22.15
N GLN A 253 -0.06 -18.32 21.31
CA GLN A 253 0.79 -19.44 21.75
C GLN A 253 1.94 -18.95 22.63
N MET A 254 2.56 -17.81 22.33
CA MET A 254 3.65 -17.20 23.12
C MET A 254 3.13 -16.62 24.44
N LYS A 255 1.92 -16.03 24.44
CA LYS A 255 1.31 -15.34 25.59
C LYS A 255 -0.15 -15.75 25.78
N PRO A 256 -0.42 -16.96 26.34
CA PRO A 256 -1.79 -17.42 26.62
C PRO A 256 -2.50 -16.51 27.62
N SER A 257 -3.76 -16.21 27.38
CA SER A 257 -4.59 -15.40 28.27
C SER A 257 -6.08 -15.61 27.99
N ASN A 258 -6.92 -15.35 28.95
CA ASN A 258 -8.38 -15.36 28.80
C ASN A 258 -8.93 -14.08 28.14
N THR A 259 -8.08 -13.09 27.88
CA THR A 259 -8.46 -11.81 27.25
C THR A 259 -8.49 -11.88 25.73
N TRP A 260 -8.03 -12.97 25.13
CA TRP A 260 -8.12 -13.16 23.69
C TRP A 260 -9.59 -13.25 23.24
N PRO A 261 -9.98 -12.54 22.17
CA PRO A 261 -11.38 -12.51 21.69
C PRO A 261 -11.84 -13.86 21.13
N LEU A 262 -10.91 -14.67 20.61
CA LEU A 262 -11.14 -16.04 20.12
C LEU A 262 -9.99 -16.95 20.58
N SER A 263 -10.28 -18.24 20.70
CA SER A 263 -9.23 -19.26 20.93
C SER A 263 -8.36 -19.47 19.69
N MET A 264 -7.16 -20.04 19.87
CA MET A 264 -6.29 -20.44 18.75
C MET A 264 -6.98 -21.33 17.74
N SER A 265 -7.82 -22.26 18.22
CA SER A 265 -8.57 -23.17 17.34
C SER A 265 -9.57 -22.43 16.46
N GLU A 266 -10.29 -21.44 17.01
CA GLU A 266 -11.24 -20.61 16.27
C GLU A 266 -10.53 -19.69 15.27
N LEU A 267 -9.42 -19.06 15.66
CA LEU A 267 -8.57 -18.24 14.75
C LEU A 267 -8.03 -19.10 13.60
N THR A 268 -7.55 -20.32 13.88
CA THR A 268 -7.05 -21.24 12.83
C THR A 268 -8.17 -21.67 11.87
N LYS A 269 -9.37 -21.94 12.38
CA LYS A 269 -10.55 -22.23 11.52
C LYS A 269 -10.92 -21.01 10.67
N LEU A 270 -10.84 -19.81 11.23
CA LEU A 270 -11.09 -18.58 10.50
C LEU A 270 -10.07 -18.37 9.38
N ALA A 271 -8.78 -18.55 9.65
CA ALA A 271 -7.71 -18.50 8.65
C ALA A 271 -7.96 -19.52 7.53
N ARG A 272 -8.33 -20.77 7.86
CA ARG A 272 -8.68 -21.79 6.85
C ARG A 272 -9.89 -21.40 6.02
N ARG A 273 -10.90 -20.80 6.64
CA ARG A 273 -12.07 -20.30 5.92
C ARG A 273 -11.67 -19.20 4.92
N LEU A 274 -10.77 -18.28 5.30
CA LEU A 274 -10.27 -17.26 4.37
C LEU A 274 -9.56 -17.85 3.16
N GLN A 275 -8.72 -18.90 3.32
CA GLN A 275 -8.09 -19.61 2.20
C GLN A 275 -9.12 -20.14 1.21
N LEU A 276 -10.14 -20.82 1.72
CA LEU A 276 -11.18 -21.42 0.87
C LEU A 276 -12.07 -20.35 0.22
N SER A 277 -12.41 -19.30 0.97
CA SER A 277 -13.22 -18.19 0.47
C SER A 277 -12.48 -17.38 -0.60
N LEU A 278 -11.16 -17.17 -0.46
CA LEU A 278 -10.33 -16.54 -1.49
C LEU A 278 -10.49 -17.28 -2.84
N ILE A 279 -10.35 -18.61 -2.83
CA ILE A 279 -10.51 -19.41 -4.04
C ILE A 279 -11.95 -19.32 -4.58
N ALA A 280 -12.95 -19.49 -3.71
CA ALA A 280 -14.34 -19.53 -4.13
C ALA A 280 -14.82 -18.20 -4.75
N HIS A 281 -14.34 -17.07 -4.22
CA HIS A 281 -14.86 -15.75 -4.59
C HIS A 281 -13.97 -14.96 -5.54
N PHE A 282 -12.64 -15.14 -5.54
CA PHE A 282 -11.75 -14.34 -6.36
C PHE A 282 -11.15 -15.08 -7.57
N TRP A 283 -11.12 -16.41 -7.56
CA TRP A 283 -10.52 -17.18 -8.65
C TRP A 283 -11.32 -17.05 -9.95
N MET A 284 -10.65 -16.81 -11.07
CA MET A 284 -11.22 -16.61 -12.40
C MET A 284 -10.91 -17.77 -13.38
N GLY A 285 -10.19 -18.79 -12.91
CA GLY A 285 -9.79 -19.94 -13.75
C GLY A 285 -8.29 -19.98 -14.04
N ASP A 286 -7.65 -18.82 -14.26
CA ASP A 286 -6.23 -18.66 -14.57
C ASP A 286 -5.53 -17.60 -13.72
N SER A 287 -6.28 -16.77 -13.03
CA SER A 287 -5.80 -15.62 -12.25
C SER A 287 -6.79 -15.28 -11.16
N PHE A 288 -6.44 -14.32 -10.29
CA PHE A 288 -7.35 -13.79 -9.28
C PHE A 288 -7.89 -12.44 -9.70
N ALA A 289 -9.16 -12.22 -9.46
CA ALA A 289 -9.82 -10.93 -9.60
C ALA A 289 -9.11 -9.86 -8.75
N LEU A 290 -9.08 -8.62 -9.22
CA LEU A 290 -8.54 -7.47 -8.50
C LEU A 290 -9.19 -7.30 -7.12
N GLY A 291 -10.49 -7.58 -7.04
CA GLY A 291 -11.28 -7.44 -5.83
C GLY A 291 -12.73 -7.85 -6.05
N LEU A 292 -13.54 -7.57 -5.03
CA LEU A 292 -15.00 -7.71 -5.05
C LEU A 292 -15.61 -6.37 -4.69
N GLU A 293 -16.62 -5.93 -5.41
CA GLU A 293 -17.53 -4.90 -4.90
C GLU A 293 -18.79 -5.55 -4.33
N ARG A 294 -19.41 -4.86 -3.40
CA ARG A 294 -20.71 -5.22 -2.88
C ARG A 294 -21.69 -4.12 -3.26
N ASP A 295 -22.69 -4.50 -4.05
CA ASP A 295 -23.74 -3.59 -4.46
C ASP A 295 -24.74 -3.29 -3.33
N SER A 296 -25.67 -2.36 -3.56
CA SER A 296 -26.70 -1.96 -2.60
C SER A 296 -27.67 -3.11 -2.23
N THR A 297 -27.68 -4.22 -2.99
CA THR A 297 -28.46 -5.42 -2.69
C THR A 297 -27.70 -6.44 -1.84
N GLY A 298 -26.41 -6.19 -1.57
CA GLY A 298 -25.51 -7.05 -0.82
C GLY A 298 -24.88 -8.18 -1.64
N VAL A 299 -25.07 -8.18 -2.97
CA VAL A 299 -24.44 -9.15 -3.88
C VAL A 299 -23.00 -8.75 -4.15
N SER A 300 -22.06 -9.69 -4.00
CA SER A 300 -20.65 -9.51 -4.35
C SER A 300 -20.41 -9.77 -5.83
N VAL A 301 -19.80 -8.81 -6.53
CA VAL A 301 -19.42 -8.90 -7.93
C VAL A 301 -17.91 -8.79 -8.04
N LYS A 302 -17.29 -9.61 -8.89
CA LYS A 302 -15.82 -9.57 -9.12
C LYS A 302 -15.43 -8.40 -9.99
N PHE A 303 -14.30 -7.78 -9.66
CA PHE A 303 -13.53 -6.98 -10.61
C PHE A 303 -12.64 -7.91 -11.43
N GLU A 304 -13.13 -8.34 -12.57
CA GLU A 304 -12.44 -9.32 -13.46
C GLU A 304 -11.29 -8.65 -14.22
N SER A 305 -10.50 -7.86 -13.53
CA SER A 305 -9.35 -7.11 -14.08
C SER A 305 -8.05 -7.77 -13.64
N MET A 306 -7.17 -8.04 -14.60
CA MET A 306 -5.81 -8.51 -14.35
C MET A 306 -4.96 -7.37 -13.80
N ALA A 307 -4.55 -7.47 -12.54
CA ALA A 307 -3.81 -6.46 -11.81
C ALA A 307 -2.70 -7.09 -10.94
N SER A 308 -1.73 -6.26 -10.55
CA SER A 308 -0.59 -6.69 -9.74
C SER A 308 -0.95 -7.17 -8.33
N ASN A 309 -2.09 -6.76 -7.77
CA ASN A 309 -2.53 -7.06 -6.42
C ASN A 309 -2.42 -8.55 -6.07
N GLN A 310 -2.77 -9.46 -7.00
CA GLN A 310 -2.66 -10.89 -6.78
C GLN A 310 -1.22 -11.37 -6.54
N GLY A 311 -0.20 -10.64 -7.03
CA GLY A 311 1.21 -10.95 -6.79
C GLY A 311 1.57 -10.96 -5.31
N ARG A 312 0.92 -10.12 -4.50
CA ARG A 312 1.12 -10.05 -3.04
C ARG A 312 0.62 -11.30 -2.31
N LEU A 313 -0.31 -12.08 -2.89
CA LEU A 313 -0.74 -13.36 -2.32
C LEU A 313 0.40 -14.38 -2.21
N LEU A 314 1.44 -14.27 -3.05
CA LEU A 314 2.62 -15.13 -3.00
C LEU A 314 3.52 -14.81 -1.80
N ASP A 315 3.53 -13.57 -1.33
CA ASP A 315 4.29 -13.17 -0.14
C ASP A 315 3.56 -13.52 1.17
N SER A 316 2.23 -13.61 1.12
CA SER A 316 1.37 -14.07 2.21
C SER A 316 1.40 -15.59 2.36
N GLY A 317 1.06 -16.06 3.57
CA GLY A 317 0.81 -17.46 3.87
C GLY A 317 -0.56 -17.99 3.39
N VAL A 318 -1.43 -17.14 2.83
CA VAL A 318 -2.82 -17.50 2.49
C VAL A 318 -2.93 -18.65 1.49
N LEU A 319 -1.98 -18.78 0.59
CA LEU A 319 -1.90 -19.90 -0.37
C LEU A 319 -0.89 -20.99 0.06
N SER A 320 -0.57 -21.08 1.36
CA SER A 320 0.28 -22.16 1.88
C SER A 320 -0.46 -23.51 1.82
N GLY A 321 0.31 -24.59 1.61
CA GLY A 321 -0.22 -25.95 1.43
C GLY A 321 -0.13 -26.44 -0.02
N ASN A 322 0.02 -27.76 -0.18
CA ASN A 322 0.19 -28.37 -1.50
C ASN A 322 -1.05 -28.24 -2.39
N GLU A 323 -2.22 -28.21 -1.79
CA GLU A 323 -3.51 -28.03 -2.47
C GLU A 323 -3.64 -26.69 -3.19
N PHE A 324 -2.86 -25.68 -2.81
CA PHE A 324 -2.85 -24.37 -3.46
C PHE A 324 -1.73 -24.19 -4.49
N SER A 325 -0.96 -25.24 -4.78
CA SER A 325 0.20 -25.16 -5.67
C SER A 325 -0.16 -24.61 -7.06
N GLU A 326 -1.27 -25.03 -7.64
CA GLU A 326 -1.68 -24.58 -8.99
C GLU A 326 -2.04 -23.10 -9.02
N TYR A 327 -2.64 -22.56 -7.96
CA TYR A 327 -2.93 -21.12 -7.84
C TYR A 327 -1.66 -20.29 -7.77
N ARG A 328 -0.65 -20.76 -6.99
CA ARG A 328 0.67 -20.07 -6.93
C ARG A 328 1.37 -20.07 -8.28
N LYS A 329 1.32 -21.17 -9.03
CA LYS A 329 1.87 -21.27 -10.39
C LYS A 329 1.16 -20.31 -11.36
N ALA A 330 -0.16 -20.23 -11.27
CA ALA A 330 -0.94 -19.33 -12.10
C ALA A 330 -0.59 -17.85 -11.82
N ILE A 331 -0.48 -17.46 -10.55
CA ILE A 331 -0.04 -16.10 -10.20
C ILE A 331 1.38 -15.83 -10.71
N ALA A 332 2.32 -16.77 -10.54
CA ALA A 332 3.69 -16.61 -11.01
C ALA A 332 3.74 -16.41 -12.54
N ALA A 333 2.97 -17.19 -13.28
CA ALA A 333 2.84 -17.05 -14.73
C ALA A 333 2.21 -15.70 -15.11
N ALA A 334 1.12 -15.30 -14.46
CA ALA A 334 0.45 -14.03 -14.73
C ALA A 334 1.35 -12.82 -14.44
N MET A 335 2.10 -12.82 -13.33
CA MET A 335 2.97 -11.69 -12.95
C MET A 335 4.23 -11.58 -13.80
N THR A 336 4.59 -12.59 -14.57
CA THR A 336 5.72 -12.58 -15.50
C THR A 336 5.31 -12.56 -16.96
N ASP A 337 4.00 -12.60 -17.25
CA ASP A 337 3.48 -12.40 -18.59
C ASP A 337 3.76 -10.98 -19.10
N SER A 338 3.97 -10.83 -20.41
CA SER A 338 4.29 -9.55 -21.05
C SER A 338 3.19 -8.49 -20.88
N SER A 339 1.95 -8.90 -20.64
CA SER A 339 0.86 -7.96 -20.34
C SER A 339 0.98 -7.31 -18.96
N MET A 340 1.65 -7.99 -18.02
CA MET A 340 1.87 -7.49 -16.66
C MET A 340 3.30 -7.00 -16.41
N LEU A 341 4.32 -7.66 -16.97
CA LEU A 341 5.73 -7.32 -16.74
C LEU A 341 6.30 -6.54 -17.93
N GLY A 342 6.48 -5.23 -17.72
CA GLY A 342 7.09 -4.31 -18.71
C GLY A 342 8.56 -4.01 -18.46
N GLU A 343 9.08 -3.02 -19.19
CA GLU A 343 10.46 -2.56 -19.04
C GLU A 343 10.72 -1.93 -17.66
N SER A 344 9.74 -1.24 -17.10
CA SER A 344 9.84 -0.58 -15.78
C SER A 344 9.57 -1.50 -14.60
N GLY A 345 9.20 -2.75 -14.84
CA GLY A 345 8.78 -3.69 -13.81
C GLY A 345 7.32 -4.10 -13.95
N LEU A 346 6.72 -4.50 -12.84
CA LEU A 346 5.34 -4.99 -12.78
C LEU A 346 4.35 -3.83 -12.93
N ARG A 347 3.50 -3.88 -13.95
CA ARG A 347 2.42 -2.91 -14.16
C ARG A 347 1.31 -3.10 -13.12
N THR A 348 0.75 -2.02 -12.65
CA THR A 348 -0.38 -2.04 -11.72
C THR A 348 -1.65 -2.62 -12.33
N LEU A 349 -1.80 -2.47 -13.65
CA LEU A 349 -2.91 -3.01 -14.45
C LEU A 349 -2.34 -3.58 -15.76
N SER A 350 -2.90 -4.70 -16.23
CA SER A 350 -2.51 -5.31 -17.50
C SER A 350 -2.63 -4.31 -18.66
N ASN A 351 -1.64 -4.29 -19.56
CA ASN A 351 -1.69 -3.46 -20.77
C ASN A 351 -2.75 -3.91 -21.79
N SER A 352 -3.38 -5.07 -21.55
CA SER A 352 -4.52 -5.56 -22.34
C SER A 352 -5.86 -5.00 -21.84
N HIS A 353 -5.88 -4.32 -20.68
CA HIS A 353 -7.11 -3.78 -20.11
C HIS A 353 -7.55 -2.49 -20.82
N VAL A 354 -8.86 -2.32 -21.02
CA VAL A 354 -9.41 -1.14 -21.74
C VAL A 354 -9.09 0.21 -21.10
N SER A 355 -8.89 0.22 -19.77
CA SER A 355 -8.53 1.42 -19.00
C SER A 355 -7.02 1.56 -18.78
N TYR A 356 -6.19 0.70 -19.41
CA TYR A 356 -4.75 0.78 -19.25
C TYR A 356 -4.18 2.11 -19.70
N ARG A 357 -3.34 2.69 -18.87
CA ARG A 357 -2.56 3.91 -19.19
C ARG A 357 -1.16 3.77 -18.60
N PRO A 358 -0.11 3.83 -19.40
CA PRO A 358 1.25 3.63 -18.94
C PRO A 358 1.66 4.53 -17.77
N GLY A 359 1.19 5.77 -17.73
CA GLY A 359 1.44 6.75 -16.67
C GLY A 359 0.32 6.87 -15.64
N GLY A 360 -0.75 6.06 -15.76
CA GLY A 360 -1.86 6.10 -14.81
C GLY A 360 -1.44 5.62 -13.43
N TYR A 361 -1.77 6.36 -12.39
CA TYR A 361 -1.24 6.19 -11.03
C TYR A 361 -1.36 4.73 -10.56
N HIS A 362 -2.55 4.13 -10.57
CA HIS A 362 -2.78 2.71 -10.31
C HIS A 362 -3.37 1.94 -11.50
N THR A 363 -3.35 2.55 -12.70
CA THR A 363 -4.01 2.01 -13.89
C THR A 363 -3.04 1.68 -15.03
N GLY A 364 -1.77 1.41 -14.69
CA GLY A 364 -0.80 0.94 -15.67
C GLY A 364 0.65 1.31 -15.40
N SER A 365 0.95 2.25 -14.49
CA SER A 365 2.32 2.51 -14.03
C SER A 365 2.93 1.30 -13.33
N ALA A 366 4.24 1.27 -13.21
CA ALA A 366 4.99 0.29 -12.43
C ALA A 366 5.49 0.93 -11.13
N TRP A 367 5.13 0.34 -10.01
CA TRP A 367 5.58 0.75 -8.69
C TRP A 367 6.68 -0.18 -8.20
N PRO A 368 7.89 0.33 -7.92
CA PRO A 368 8.99 -0.51 -7.46
C PRO A 368 8.64 -1.35 -6.23
N ILE A 369 7.89 -0.78 -5.30
CA ILE A 369 7.45 -1.48 -4.08
C ILE A 369 6.56 -2.68 -4.39
N ASP A 370 5.57 -2.53 -5.27
CA ASP A 370 4.64 -3.59 -5.61
C ASP A 370 5.35 -4.75 -6.32
N GLY A 371 6.25 -4.40 -7.23
CA GLY A 371 7.11 -5.37 -7.89
C GLY A 371 8.05 -6.10 -6.94
N VAL A 372 8.65 -5.42 -5.95
CA VAL A 372 9.55 -6.05 -4.96
C VAL A 372 8.79 -6.97 -4.03
N LEU A 373 7.60 -6.60 -3.55
CA LEU A 373 6.78 -7.48 -2.73
C LEU A 373 6.34 -8.73 -3.51
N THR A 374 5.99 -8.58 -4.79
CA THR A 374 5.71 -9.71 -5.69
C THR A 374 6.96 -10.58 -5.90
N ALA A 375 8.13 -9.99 -6.17
CA ALA A 375 9.39 -10.72 -6.36
C ALA A 375 9.80 -11.48 -5.09
N ARG A 376 9.61 -10.89 -3.91
CA ARG A 376 9.83 -11.52 -2.60
C ARG A 376 8.91 -12.72 -2.43
N GLY A 377 7.64 -12.58 -2.78
CA GLY A 377 6.66 -13.67 -2.76
C GLY A 377 7.03 -14.80 -3.73
N LEU A 378 7.41 -14.49 -4.98
CA LEU A 378 7.90 -15.45 -5.95
C LEU A 378 9.09 -16.24 -5.40
N LEU A 379 10.08 -15.56 -4.82
CA LEU A 379 11.25 -16.20 -4.22
C LEU A 379 10.86 -17.14 -3.06
N LYS A 380 9.97 -16.68 -2.17
CA LYS A 380 9.46 -17.44 -1.03
C LYS A 380 8.74 -18.73 -1.45
N GLN A 381 8.06 -18.71 -2.61
CA GLN A 381 7.35 -19.85 -3.16
C GLN A 381 8.22 -20.73 -4.09
N GLY A 382 9.51 -20.43 -4.24
CA GLY A 382 10.45 -21.20 -5.05
C GLY A 382 10.49 -20.86 -6.54
N PHE A 383 9.79 -19.82 -6.99
CA PHE A 383 9.81 -19.30 -8.37
C PHE A 383 11.02 -18.36 -8.56
N THR A 384 12.23 -18.92 -8.46
CA THR A 384 13.48 -18.13 -8.44
C THR A 384 13.79 -17.42 -9.75
N LYS A 385 13.45 -18.02 -10.89
CA LYS A 385 13.66 -17.43 -12.22
C LYS A 385 12.73 -16.25 -12.46
N GLU A 386 11.47 -16.42 -12.13
CA GLU A 386 10.42 -15.41 -12.22
C GLU A 386 10.75 -14.23 -11.29
N SER A 387 11.14 -14.53 -10.07
CA SER A 387 11.61 -13.50 -9.12
C SER A 387 12.79 -12.72 -9.66
N ALA A 388 13.83 -13.39 -10.17
CA ALA A 388 15.02 -12.72 -10.72
C ALA A 388 14.67 -11.82 -11.92
N LEU A 389 13.74 -12.25 -12.77
CA LEU A 389 13.27 -11.44 -13.90
C LEU A 389 12.60 -10.15 -13.43
N VAL A 390 11.67 -10.25 -12.48
CA VAL A 390 10.98 -9.08 -11.92
C VAL A 390 11.97 -8.14 -11.23
N GLN A 391 12.89 -8.67 -10.40
CA GLN A 391 13.94 -7.90 -9.74
C GLN A 391 14.81 -7.11 -10.70
N ALA A 392 15.26 -7.77 -11.79
CA ALA A 392 16.11 -7.14 -12.80
C ALA A 392 15.40 -5.96 -13.49
N ARG A 393 14.11 -6.09 -13.85
CA ARG A 393 13.32 -5.02 -14.45
C ARG A 393 13.22 -3.81 -13.51
N ILE A 394 12.86 -4.03 -12.24
CA ILE A 394 12.72 -2.95 -11.26
C ILE A 394 14.06 -2.25 -11.03
N LYS A 395 15.12 -3.02 -10.82
CA LYS A 395 16.47 -2.48 -10.56
C LYS A 395 16.93 -1.60 -11.72
N ASN A 396 16.86 -2.10 -12.95
CA ASN A 396 17.24 -1.35 -14.14
C ASN A 396 16.41 -0.07 -14.30
N ALA A 397 15.12 -0.13 -14.02
CA ALA A 397 14.23 1.02 -14.11
C ALA A 397 14.62 2.12 -13.09
N ILE A 398 14.87 1.77 -11.83
CA ILE A 398 15.35 2.71 -10.82
C ILE A 398 16.72 3.28 -11.23
N GLU A 399 17.64 2.43 -11.69
CA GLU A 399 18.99 2.84 -12.08
C GLU A 399 19.04 3.75 -13.31
N SER A 400 17.97 3.76 -14.11
CA SER A 400 17.82 4.69 -15.23
C SER A 400 17.29 6.06 -14.83
N SER A 401 17.00 6.31 -13.53
CA SER A 401 16.44 7.56 -13.01
C SER A 401 17.46 8.33 -12.16
N GLY A 402 17.28 9.65 -12.07
CA GLY A 402 18.10 10.53 -11.23
C GLY A 402 17.74 10.51 -9.75
N GLY A 403 16.73 9.68 -9.34
CA GLY A 403 16.26 9.57 -7.98
C GLY A 403 15.75 8.17 -7.65
N TYR A 404 14.81 8.12 -6.76
CA TYR A 404 14.06 6.93 -6.35
C TYR A 404 12.56 7.22 -6.54
N PRO A 405 12.07 7.23 -7.80
CA PRO A 405 10.73 7.70 -8.11
C PRO A 405 9.66 6.77 -7.51
N GLU A 406 8.57 7.35 -7.09
CA GLU A 406 7.39 6.65 -6.56
C GLU A 406 6.90 5.57 -7.53
N LEU A 407 6.78 5.95 -8.79
CA LEU A 407 6.36 5.09 -9.89
C LEU A 407 7.12 5.45 -11.18
N LEU A 408 7.08 4.53 -12.13
CA LEU A 408 7.57 4.72 -13.50
C LEU A 408 6.45 4.36 -14.47
N ARG A 409 6.50 4.87 -15.69
CA ARG A 409 5.54 4.46 -16.72
C ARG A 409 5.67 2.96 -16.99
N GLY A 410 4.54 2.27 -17.06
CA GLY A 410 4.53 0.82 -17.32
C GLY A 410 5.08 0.42 -18.68
N ASP A 411 4.94 1.31 -19.69
CA ASP A 411 5.55 1.20 -21.00
C ASP A 411 6.38 2.44 -21.29
N TRP A 412 7.59 2.25 -21.79
CA TRP A 412 8.47 3.33 -22.15
C TRP A 412 8.31 3.68 -23.64
N PRO A 413 8.05 4.95 -23.96
CA PRO A 413 8.16 5.40 -25.34
C PRO A 413 9.62 5.29 -25.79
N GLU A 414 9.82 4.78 -27.00
CA GLU A 414 11.16 4.74 -27.59
C GLU A 414 11.74 6.16 -27.65
N ASN A 415 12.97 6.31 -27.16
CA ASN A 415 13.77 7.54 -27.21
C ASN A 415 13.31 8.76 -26.41
N ASP A 416 12.42 8.64 -25.45
CA ASP A 416 11.96 9.77 -24.64
C ASP A 416 12.13 9.51 -23.14
N LEU A 417 13.27 9.97 -22.57
CA LEU A 417 13.60 9.80 -21.15
C LEU A 417 12.61 10.53 -20.24
N ILE A 418 12.09 11.68 -20.66
CA ILE A 418 11.17 12.50 -19.88
C ILE A 418 9.87 11.75 -19.66
N ASN A 419 9.31 11.15 -20.70
CA ASN A 419 8.06 10.43 -20.63
C ASN A 419 8.11 9.16 -19.76
N ARG A 420 9.29 8.67 -19.36
CA ARG A 420 9.42 7.54 -18.40
C ARG A 420 8.95 7.90 -17.00
N PHE A 421 8.97 9.19 -16.65
CA PHE A 421 8.73 9.69 -15.31
C PHE A 421 7.44 10.53 -15.19
N ILE A 422 6.63 10.60 -16.24
CA ILE A 422 5.41 11.41 -16.23
C ILE A 422 4.23 10.55 -15.77
N GLN A 423 3.58 11.00 -14.72
CA GLN A 423 2.30 10.49 -14.25
C GLN A 423 1.16 11.16 -15.03
N ASP A 424 0.21 10.36 -15.52
CA ASP A 424 -1.04 10.88 -16.09
C ASP A 424 -2.03 11.18 -14.96
N VAL A 425 -2.24 12.45 -14.64
CA VAL A 425 -3.21 12.87 -13.62
C VAL A 425 -4.59 12.99 -14.22
N GLN A 426 -5.60 12.48 -13.52
CA GLN A 426 -7.01 12.64 -13.86
C GLN A 426 -7.72 13.44 -12.79
N PHE A 427 -8.63 14.30 -13.24
CA PHE A 427 -9.55 15.02 -12.35
C PHE A 427 -10.88 14.26 -12.24
N GLU A 428 -11.44 14.19 -11.05
CA GLU A 428 -12.81 13.75 -10.81
C GLU A 428 -13.73 14.97 -10.92
N ASP A 429 -14.84 14.82 -11.62
CA ASP A 429 -15.93 15.80 -11.58
C ASP A 429 -16.80 15.60 -10.32
N GLU A 430 -17.76 16.51 -10.08
CA GLU A 430 -18.66 16.48 -8.92
C GLU A 430 -19.53 15.20 -8.83
N SER A 431 -19.62 14.42 -9.91
CA SER A 431 -20.34 13.13 -9.93
C SER A 431 -19.43 11.93 -9.61
N GLY A 432 -18.12 12.14 -9.40
CA GLY A 432 -17.12 11.10 -9.27
C GLY A 432 -16.83 10.36 -10.58
N ILE A 433 -17.37 10.84 -11.70
CA ILE A 433 -17.12 10.34 -13.06
C ILE A 433 -16.01 11.18 -13.66
N ARG A 434 -14.93 10.55 -14.06
CA ARG A 434 -13.77 11.22 -14.61
C ARG A 434 -14.05 11.76 -16.00
N ALA A 435 -13.93 13.07 -16.15
CA ALA A 435 -13.84 13.69 -17.44
C ALA A 435 -12.51 13.30 -18.11
N ASN A 436 -12.57 12.70 -19.27
CA ASN A 436 -11.42 12.23 -20.05
C ASN A 436 -10.68 13.39 -20.76
N THR A 437 -10.76 14.60 -20.17
CA THR A 437 -10.40 15.83 -20.85
C THR A 437 -9.21 16.46 -20.18
N ASN A 438 -8.15 16.64 -20.46
CA ASN A 438 -6.92 17.30 -19.98
C ASN A 438 -6.08 16.45 -19.04
N ARG A 439 -5.26 15.60 -19.64
CA ARG A 439 -4.15 14.95 -18.95
C ARG A 439 -3.12 16.01 -18.60
N ILE A 440 -2.98 16.29 -17.31
CA ILE A 440 -1.80 17.04 -16.83
C ILE A 440 -0.76 15.99 -16.51
N ALA A 441 0.36 16.08 -17.19
CA ALA A 441 1.55 15.29 -16.86
C ALA A 441 2.26 15.94 -15.67
N GLN A 442 2.50 15.20 -14.61
CA GLN A 442 3.30 15.65 -13.47
C GLN A 442 4.33 14.59 -13.10
N PRO A 443 5.49 14.99 -12.52
CA PRO A 443 6.43 14.02 -12.01
C PRO A 443 5.84 13.32 -10.78
N PRO A 444 6.13 12.02 -10.60
CA PRO A 444 5.90 11.34 -9.32
C PRO A 444 6.83 11.91 -8.26
N GLN A 445 6.64 11.53 -6.99
CA GLN A 445 7.61 11.80 -5.94
C GLN A 445 8.96 11.19 -6.33
N ILE A 446 10.03 11.99 -6.34
CA ILE A 446 11.36 11.57 -6.82
C ILE A 446 12.21 10.96 -5.70
N ILE A 447 11.98 11.33 -4.45
CA ILE A 447 12.64 10.74 -3.27
C ILE A 447 11.57 9.99 -2.46
N GLN A 448 11.19 8.81 -2.95
CA GLN A 448 10.12 8.01 -2.39
C GLN A 448 10.69 6.88 -1.52
N GLY A 449 10.25 6.83 -0.26
CA GLY A 449 10.70 5.87 0.74
C GLY A 449 10.51 4.42 0.33
N TRP A 450 9.38 4.08 -0.28
CA TRP A 450 9.11 2.73 -0.79
C TRP A 450 10.12 2.28 -1.84
N THR A 451 10.48 3.17 -2.77
CA THR A 451 11.43 2.86 -3.82
C THR A 451 12.86 2.75 -3.29
N ILE A 452 13.22 3.61 -2.32
CA ILE A 452 14.50 3.53 -1.61
C ILE A 452 14.60 2.17 -0.89
N ALA A 453 13.57 1.78 -0.15
CA ALA A 453 13.55 0.50 0.56
C ALA A 453 13.57 -0.69 -0.40
N ALA A 454 12.82 -0.62 -1.50
CA ALA A 454 12.83 -1.62 -2.57
C ALA A 454 14.23 -1.77 -3.19
N TYR A 455 14.89 -0.67 -3.53
CA TYR A 455 16.24 -0.70 -4.11
C TYR A 455 17.29 -1.20 -3.12
N SER A 456 17.18 -0.83 -1.83
CA SER A 456 18.04 -1.38 -0.77
C SER A 456 17.89 -2.90 -0.69
N TRP A 457 16.65 -3.41 -0.66
CA TRP A 457 16.38 -4.84 -0.62
C TRP A 457 16.95 -5.59 -1.83
N LEU A 458 16.82 -5.02 -3.05
CA LEU A 458 17.38 -5.58 -4.28
C LEU A 458 18.91 -5.61 -4.26
N SER A 459 19.55 -4.60 -3.67
CA SER A 459 21.01 -4.46 -3.65
C SER A 459 21.72 -5.41 -2.69
N HIS A 460 21.04 -5.84 -1.62
CA HIS A 460 21.61 -6.76 -0.63
C HIS A 460 21.41 -8.24 -0.97
N ARG A 461 20.71 -8.54 -2.06
CA ARG A 461 20.41 -9.93 -2.50
C ARG A 461 20.91 -10.25 -3.90
N ALA A 462 21.61 -9.30 -4.53
CA ALA A 462 22.22 -9.44 -5.85
C ALA A 462 23.52 -10.24 -5.79
#